data_a5db7c8bb6fd1f2abba7bf0d18220f3b
#
_entry.id   a5db7c8bb6fd1f2abba7bf0d18220f3b
#
_cell.length_a   1.000
_cell.length_b   1.000
_cell.length_c   1.000
_cell.angle_alpha   90.00
_cell.angle_beta   90.00
_cell.angle_gamma   90.00
#
_symmetry.space_group_name_H-M   'P 1'
#
loop_
_entity.id
_entity.type
_entity.pdbx_description
1 polymer ?
#
loop_
_entity_poly.entity_id
_entity_poly.type
_entity_poly.pdbx_seq_one_letter_code
_entity_poly.pdbx_strand_id
1 'polypeptide(L)'
;MLYYAVKELLKRYRSYLLNVIVISLVTAMVITLSLLGMAYKEAARLPFKDIQGTIIVQKNGNVPENVTGVLLSCSLAPIHQDSVTAINKIDGAQDISSALSLWVFDPDHFKRVLGVNWQDSYGKSLSSKVIEGATPATDREILVDKTYAGKNDLSVGSNVAIAGSQFTVSGIIGMAGNEIVAADVYLNLAVAQNMAYQSKNLQAVERVDKNDVNVIFVNAGQQDLTLVTQKIKQSLSDQDTNAGQTPLGQTIGTYNIYTPDTFENQISTILKLSDQLTWVISLVLFIGACLIIARNTLRMVLERRKEFGVLKSVGYTGRDIQKLIGIETILQVLAGFVGGLLLTGIAVFILSKTTVSIAIPWELSAYPHFLLANPEDANVVQTHFLPIGFNFLPIIVAFLGVLIVGLVTALLSTWQINKLKPMEILKYE
;
A
#
# COMPACT_ATOMS: atom_id res chain seq x y z
N MET A 1 45.89 -12.66 18.21
CA MET A 1 44.78 -11.95 18.84
C MET A 1 43.43 -12.57 18.53
N LEU A 2 43.05 -12.79 17.25
CA LEU A 2 41.74 -13.39 16.89
C LEU A 2 41.50 -14.75 17.54
N TYR A 3 42.45 -15.66 17.45
CA TYR A 3 42.37 -17.00 18.09
C TYR A 3 42.13 -16.94 19.59
N TYR A 4 42.80 -16.03 20.26
CA TYR A 4 42.62 -15.80 21.69
C TYR A 4 41.23 -15.24 22.01
N ALA A 5 40.75 -14.27 21.23
CA ALA A 5 39.40 -13.71 21.39
C ALA A 5 38.30 -14.76 21.22
N VAL A 6 38.41 -15.63 20.19
CA VAL A 6 37.44 -16.72 19.95
C VAL A 6 37.46 -17.73 21.13
N LYS A 7 38.63 -18.13 21.60
CA LYS A 7 38.76 -19.08 22.70
C LYS A 7 38.21 -18.52 24.03
N GLU A 8 38.37 -17.21 24.25
CA GLU A 8 37.84 -16.52 25.42
C GLU A 8 36.32 -16.40 25.35
N LEU A 9 35.76 -16.05 24.17
CA LEU A 9 34.31 -16.05 23.91
C LEU A 9 33.67 -17.41 24.23
N LEU A 10 34.27 -18.50 23.76
CA LEU A 10 33.77 -19.85 24.02
C LEU A 10 33.87 -20.24 25.51
N LYS A 11 34.92 -19.84 26.21
CA LYS A 11 35.11 -20.13 27.64
C LYS A 11 34.08 -19.43 28.52
N ARG A 12 33.69 -18.20 28.16
CA ARG A 12 32.77 -17.34 28.95
C ARG A 12 31.43 -17.11 28.23
N TYR A 13 30.97 -18.09 27.47
CA TYR A 13 29.80 -17.95 26.59
C TYR A 13 28.56 -17.36 27.29
N ARG A 14 28.31 -17.65 28.58
CA ARG A 14 27.16 -17.16 29.34
C ARG A 14 27.14 -15.64 29.48
N SER A 15 28.28 -14.98 29.69
CA SER A 15 28.36 -13.52 29.80
C SER A 15 28.22 -12.83 28.43
N TYR A 16 28.72 -13.48 27.35
CA TYR A 16 28.62 -12.94 26.01
C TYR A 16 27.26 -13.22 25.37
N LEU A 17 26.60 -14.34 25.70
CA LEU A 17 25.32 -14.75 25.17
C LEU A 17 24.24 -13.68 25.40
N LEU A 18 24.21 -13.05 26.53
CA LEU A 18 23.24 -11.98 26.84
C LEU A 18 23.39 -10.79 25.88
N ASN A 19 24.63 -10.38 25.58
CA ASN A 19 24.89 -9.31 24.61
C ASN A 19 24.46 -9.74 23.20
N VAL A 20 24.79 -10.97 22.80
CA VAL A 20 24.40 -11.52 21.49
C VAL A 20 22.87 -11.57 21.35
N ILE A 21 22.15 -12.00 22.39
CA ILE A 21 20.68 -12.02 22.41
C ILE A 21 20.12 -10.59 22.29
N VAL A 22 20.62 -9.64 23.06
CA VAL A 22 20.15 -8.24 22.98
C VAL A 22 20.39 -7.66 21.59
N ILE A 23 21.58 -7.85 21.03
CA ILE A 23 21.91 -7.42 19.66
C ILE A 23 20.99 -8.09 18.65
N SER A 24 20.73 -9.40 18.78
CA SER A 24 19.84 -10.14 17.89
C SER A 24 18.41 -9.60 17.92
N LEU A 25 17.86 -9.38 19.12
CA LEU A 25 16.49 -8.86 19.29
C LEU A 25 16.34 -7.46 18.72
N VAL A 26 17.30 -6.57 19.00
CA VAL A 26 17.25 -5.19 18.49
C VAL A 26 17.40 -5.16 16.97
N THR A 27 18.36 -5.90 16.43
CA THR A 27 18.55 -6.02 14.98
C THR A 27 17.28 -6.54 14.31
N ALA A 28 16.71 -7.62 14.86
CA ALA A 28 15.46 -8.19 14.35
C ALA A 28 14.31 -7.17 14.38
N MET A 29 14.15 -6.45 15.49
CA MET A 29 13.07 -5.50 15.68
C MET A 29 13.19 -4.29 14.74
N VAL A 30 14.39 -3.71 14.59
CA VAL A 30 14.63 -2.57 13.69
C VAL A 30 14.41 -2.96 12.24
N ILE A 31 14.92 -4.11 11.81
CA ILE A 31 14.74 -4.58 10.42
C ILE A 31 13.26 -4.91 10.16
N THR A 32 12.61 -5.66 11.06
CA THR A 32 11.20 -6.05 10.89
C THR A 32 10.28 -4.84 10.83
N LEU A 33 10.45 -3.85 11.71
CA LEU A 33 9.65 -2.61 11.69
C LEU A 33 9.86 -1.83 10.39
N SER A 34 11.09 -1.73 9.92
CA SER A 34 11.39 -1.04 8.65
C SER A 34 10.77 -1.75 7.46
N LEU A 35 10.86 -3.09 7.39
CA LEU A 35 10.24 -3.89 6.34
C LEU A 35 8.72 -3.83 6.39
N LEU A 36 8.14 -3.83 7.59
CA LEU A 36 6.69 -3.70 7.80
C LEU A 36 6.18 -2.34 7.29
N GLY A 37 6.87 -1.24 7.62
CA GLY A 37 6.53 0.09 7.11
C GLY A 37 6.56 0.17 5.58
N MET A 38 7.57 -0.44 4.94
CA MET A 38 7.65 -0.54 3.48
C MET A 38 6.53 -1.41 2.90
N ALA A 39 6.22 -2.54 3.54
CA ALA A 39 5.17 -3.44 3.10
C ALA A 39 3.78 -2.79 3.17
N TYR A 40 3.50 -1.98 4.20
CA TYR A 40 2.27 -1.20 4.27
C TYR A 40 2.14 -0.18 3.14
N LYS A 41 3.24 0.51 2.78
CA LYS A 41 3.25 1.44 1.64
C LYS A 41 2.98 0.72 0.32
N GLU A 42 3.63 -0.41 0.11
CA GLU A 42 3.44 -1.21 -1.09
C GLU A 42 2.01 -1.80 -1.14
N ALA A 43 1.48 -2.27 -0.01
CA ALA A 43 0.10 -2.72 0.10
C ALA A 43 -0.89 -1.61 -0.28
N ALA A 44 -0.69 -0.39 0.21
CA ALA A 44 -1.53 0.76 -0.12
C ALA A 44 -1.55 1.11 -1.62
N ARG A 45 -0.53 0.70 -2.36
CA ARG A 45 -0.43 0.89 -3.83
C ARG A 45 -1.05 -0.25 -4.64
N LEU A 46 -1.27 -1.42 -4.02
CA LEU A 46 -1.79 -2.59 -4.75
C LEU A 46 -3.10 -2.34 -5.49
N PRO A 47 -4.11 -1.66 -4.92
CA PRO A 47 -5.36 -1.37 -5.62
C PRO A 47 -5.18 -0.55 -6.89
N PHE A 48 -4.08 0.22 -6.97
CA PHE A 48 -3.76 1.12 -8.07
C PHE A 48 -2.73 0.54 -9.05
N LYS A 49 -2.24 -0.67 -8.79
CA LYS A 49 -1.19 -1.29 -9.61
C LYS A 49 -1.65 -1.55 -11.05
N ASP A 50 -2.90 -1.96 -11.21
CA ASP A 50 -3.47 -2.26 -12.52
C ASP A 50 -3.78 -1.00 -13.34
N ILE A 51 -3.78 0.18 -12.70
CA ILE A 51 -3.98 1.48 -13.36
C ILE A 51 -2.70 2.32 -13.46
N GLN A 52 -1.52 1.69 -13.26
CA GLN A 52 -0.25 2.39 -13.46
C GLN A 52 -0.20 3.03 -14.85
N GLY A 53 0.01 4.36 -14.89
CA GLY A 53 -0.04 5.12 -16.14
C GLY A 53 -1.47 5.52 -16.57
N THR A 54 -2.52 5.16 -15.83
CA THR A 54 -3.89 5.51 -16.15
C THR A 54 -4.38 6.68 -15.29
N ILE A 55 -4.96 7.66 -15.97
CA ILE A 55 -5.64 8.80 -15.38
C ILE A 55 -7.14 8.53 -15.48
N ILE A 56 -7.87 8.68 -14.38
CA ILE A 56 -9.33 8.54 -14.37
C ILE A 56 -9.95 9.94 -14.27
N VAL A 57 -10.83 10.25 -15.19
CA VAL A 57 -11.56 11.52 -15.24
C VAL A 57 -13.03 11.26 -14.97
N GLN A 58 -13.58 11.95 -13.99
CA GLN A 58 -15.00 11.95 -13.63
C GLN A 58 -15.48 13.40 -13.49
N LYS A 59 -16.77 13.65 -13.63
CA LYS A 59 -17.38 14.95 -13.40
C LYS A 59 -18.35 14.88 -12.23
N ASN A 60 -18.29 15.85 -11.33
CA ASN A 60 -19.20 15.94 -10.19
C ASN A 60 -20.60 16.31 -10.61
N GLY A 61 -21.58 15.59 -10.12
CA GLY A 61 -22.99 15.78 -10.40
C GLY A 61 -23.85 15.97 -9.16
N ASN A 62 -25.13 16.10 -9.39
CA ASN A 62 -26.15 16.19 -8.34
C ASN A 62 -26.42 14.81 -7.74
N VAL A 63 -26.78 14.80 -6.45
CA VAL A 63 -27.33 13.62 -5.81
C VAL A 63 -28.84 13.62 -6.04
N PRO A 64 -29.43 12.57 -6.65
CA PRO A 64 -30.85 12.52 -6.89
C PRO A 64 -31.63 12.44 -5.58
N GLU A 65 -32.73 13.20 -5.47
CA GLU A 65 -33.64 13.14 -4.30
C GLU A 65 -34.40 11.82 -4.27
N ASN A 66 -34.75 11.28 -5.45
CA ASN A 66 -35.46 10.01 -5.60
C ASN A 66 -34.54 8.95 -6.19
N VAL A 67 -34.38 7.88 -5.45
CA VAL A 67 -33.45 6.79 -5.81
C VAL A 67 -34.23 5.60 -6.32
N THR A 68 -34.69 5.70 -7.57
CA THR A 68 -35.47 4.66 -8.25
C THR A 68 -35.09 4.53 -9.73
N GLY A 69 -35.15 3.31 -10.26
CA GLY A 69 -34.85 3.05 -11.67
C GLY A 69 -33.35 3.18 -12.01
N VAL A 70 -33.05 3.74 -13.17
CA VAL A 70 -31.66 3.95 -13.63
C VAL A 70 -31.21 5.35 -13.32
N LEU A 71 -30.08 5.46 -12.61
CA LEU A 71 -29.43 6.71 -12.24
C LEU A 71 -27.94 6.63 -12.56
N LEU A 72 -27.26 7.76 -12.69
CA LEU A 72 -25.81 7.78 -12.67
C LEU A 72 -25.31 7.38 -11.27
N SER A 73 -24.16 6.75 -11.20
CA SER A 73 -23.53 6.48 -9.91
C SER A 73 -23.38 7.77 -9.10
N CYS A 74 -23.48 7.66 -7.80
CA CYS A 74 -23.59 8.79 -6.86
C CYS A 74 -22.60 9.92 -7.16
N SER A 75 -23.14 11.14 -7.22
CA SER A 75 -22.38 12.38 -7.44
C SER A 75 -21.61 12.45 -8.75
N LEU A 76 -21.93 11.61 -9.74
CA LEU A 76 -21.38 11.72 -11.09
C LEU A 76 -22.34 12.48 -12.01
N ALA A 77 -21.77 13.38 -12.83
CA ALA A 77 -22.44 14.03 -13.95
C ALA A 77 -22.06 13.41 -15.29
N PRO A 78 -22.88 13.58 -16.31
CA PRO A 78 -22.50 13.15 -17.66
C PRO A 78 -21.32 13.98 -18.19
N ILE A 79 -20.43 13.33 -18.89
CA ILE A 79 -19.35 13.91 -19.67
C ILE A 79 -19.74 13.81 -21.13
N HIS A 80 -19.97 14.96 -21.76
CA HIS A 80 -20.39 15.01 -23.15
C HIS A 80 -19.27 14.69 -24.10
N GLN A 81 -19.61 14.24 -25.31
CA GLN A 81 -18.67 13.79 -26.32
C GLN A 81 -17.62 14.85 -26.72
N ASP A 82 -17.95 16.14 -26.58
CA ASP A 82 -17.01 17.26 -26.84
C ASP A 82 -15.81 17.20 -25.89
N SER A 83 -16.06 16.92 -24.59
CA SER A 83 -15.01 16.77 -23.58
C SER A 83 -14.15 15.53 -23.85
N VAL A 84 -14.76 14.42 -24.24
CA VAL A 84 -14.03 13.20 -24.64
C VAL A 84 -13.13 13.51 -25.85
N THR A 85 -13.66 14.23 -26.83
CA THR A 85 -12.91 14.64 -28.03
C THR A 85 -11.78 15.61 -27.71
N ALA A 86 -11.98 16.51 -26.72
CA ALA A 86 -10.95 17.43 -26.25
C ALA A 86 -9.78 16.66 -25.60
N ILE A 87 -10.09 15.67 -24.77
CA ILE A 87 -9.07 14.81 -24.14
C ILE A 87 -8.30 14.00 -25.18
N ASN A 88 -8.99 13.47 -26.20
CA ASN A 88 -8.37 12.70 -27.30
C ASN A 88 -7.31 13.50 -28.09
N LYS A 89 -7.40 14.83 -28.09
CA LYS A 89 -6.44 15.71 -28.79
C LYS A 89 -5.20 16.05 -27.97
N ILE A 90 -5.16 15.64 -26.71
CA ILE A 90 -4.05 15.96 -25.82
C ILE A 90 -2.83 15.10 -26.17
N ASP A 91 -1.72 15.76 -26.48
CA ASP A 91 -0.44 15.09 -26.71
C ASP A 91 0.02 14.40 -25.41
N GLY A 92 0.22 13.10 -25.50
CA GLY A 92 0.55 12.23 -24.38
C GLY A 92 -0.62 11.44 -23.79
N ALA A 93 -1.86 11.74 -24.16
CA ALA A 93 -3.00 10.90 -23.87
C ALA A 93 -3.06 9.75 -24.91
N GLN A 94 -2.84 8.53 -24.44
CA GLN A 94 -2.88 7.33 -25.26
C GLN A 94 -4.02 6.43 -24.79
N ASP A 95 -4.54 5.58 -25.66
CA ASP A 95 -5.53 4.56 -25.33
C ASP A 95 -6.65 5.06 -24.40
N ILE A 96 -7.46 5.98 -24.91
CA ILE A 96 -8.58 6.53 -24.15
C ILE A 96 -9.74 5.55 -24.21
N SER A 97 -10.21 5.15 -23.03
CA SER A 97 -11.38 4.29 -22.85
C SER A 97 -12.46 5.04 -22.09
N SER A 98 -13.69 4.91 -22.53
CA SER A 98 -14.85 5.56 -21.90
C SER A 98 -15.80 4.52 -21.32
N ALA A 99 -16.34 4.82 -20.16
CA ALA A 99 -17.31 3.96 -19.49
C ALA A 99 -18.48 4.77 -18.93
N LEU A 100 -19.61 4.09 -18.72
CA LEU A 100 -20.79 4.66 -18.10
C LEU A 100 -21.16 3.85 -16.86
N SER A 101 -20.96 4.43 -15.69
CA SER A 101 -21.29 3.84 -14.40
C SER A 101 -22.71 4.25 -14.00
N LEU A 102 -23.54 3.25 -13.78
CA LEU A 102 -24.95 3.40 -13.45
C LEU A 102 -25.29 2.68 -12.14
N TRP A 103 -26.22 3.26 -11.41
CA TRP A 103 -26.99 2.60 -10.38
C TRP A 103 -28.35 2.19 -10.90
N VAL A 104 -28.69 0.92 -10.78
CA VAL A 104 -29.98 0.40 -11.20
C VAL A 104 -30.74 -0.10 -9.99
N PHE A 105 -31.84 0.56 -9.68
CA PHE A 105 -32.76 0.21 -8.60
C PHE A 105 -33.97 -0.51 -9.23
N ASP A 106 -33.84 -1.82 -9.38
CA ASP A 106 -34.96 -2.68 -9.71
C ASP A 106 -35.81 -2.94 -8.44
N PRO A 107 -37.11 -3.27 -8.57
CA PRO A 107 -38.00 -3.44 -7.41
C PRO A 107 -37.47 -4.40 -6.34
N ASP A 108 -36.71 -5.41 -6.74
CA ASP A 108 -36.24 -6.47 -5.86
C ASP A 108 -34.77 -6.32 -5.48
N HIS A 109 -33.94 -5.67 -6.30
CA HIS A 109 -32.49 -5.66 -6.11
C HIS A 109 -31.81 -4.42 -6.67
N PHE A 110 -30.89 -3.88 -5.92
CA PHE A 110 -29.93 -2.87 -6.40
C PHE A 110 -28.77 -3.54 -7.16
N LYS A 111 -28.33 -2.91 -8.24
CA LYS A 111 -27.18 -3.35 -9.04
C LYS A 111 -26.32 -2.17 -9.45
N ARG A 112 -25.01 -2.31 -9.32
CA ARG A 112 -24.05 -1.41 -9.97
C ARG A 112 -23.80 -1.96 -11.38
N VAL A 113 -23.99 -1.13 -12.38
CA VAL A 113 -23.84 -1.50 -13.79
C VAL A 113 -22.75 -0.63 -14.41
N LEU A 114 -21.81 -1.24 -15.11
CA LEU A 114 -20.79 -0.53 -15.87
C LEU A 114 -20.90 -0.85 -17.35
N GLY A 115 -21.24 0.17 -18.14
CA GLY A 115 -21.19 0.10 -19.59
C GLY A 115 -19.76 0.30 -20.08
N VAL A 116 -19.23 -0.65 -20.85
CA VAL A 116 -17.85 -0.63 -21.36
C VAL A 116 -17.81 -0.94 -22.85
N ASN A 117 -16.82 -0.39 -23.53
CA ASN A 117 -16.52 -0.77 -24.91
C ASN A 117 -15.48 -1.90 -24.89
N TRP A 118 -15.89 -3.09 -25.32
CA TRP A 118 -15.03 -4.29 -25.31
C TRP A 118 -13.83 -4.21 -26.27
N GLN A 119 -13.81 -3.23 -27.17
CA GLN A 119 -12.74 -3.06 -28.16
C GLN A 119 -11.62 -2.13 -27.69
N ASP A 120 -11.86 -1.29 -26.69
CA ASP A 120 -10.85 -0.39 -26.14
C ASP A 120 -9.93 -1.10 -25.13
N SER A 121 -8.92 -0.38 -24.64
CA SER A 121 -7.91 -0.94 -23.74
C SER A 121 -8.50 -1.39 -22.39
N TYR A 122 -9.46 -0.62 -21.85
CA TYR A 122 -10.10 -0.97 -20.58
C TYR A 122 -11.00 -2.21 -20.73
N GLY A 123 -11.83 -2.26 -21.79
CA GLY A 123 -12.67 -3.42 -22.08
C GLY A 123 -11.87 -4.70 -22.33
N LYS A 124 -10.74 -4.59 -23.04
CA LYS A 124 -9.81 -5.72 -23.23
C LYS A 124 -9.18 -6.18 -21.92
N SER A 125 -8.82 -5.25 -21.05
CA SER A 125 -8.33 -5.58 -19.71
C SER A 125 -9.38 -6.36 -18.91
N LEU A 126 -10.63 -5.91 -18.91
CA LEU A 126 -11.74 -6.63 -18.28
C LEU A 126 -11.93 -8.03 -18.89
N SER A 127 -11.88 -8.13 -20.22
CA SER A 127 -12.02 -9.42 -20.92
C SER A 127 -10.96 -10.43 -20.50
N SER A 128 -9.75 -9.99 -20.19
CA SER A 128 -8.66 -10.86 -19.71
C SER A 128 -8.88 -11.42 -18.30
N LYS A 129 -9.82 -10.85 -17.55
CA LYS A 129 -10.16 -11.25 -16.17
C LYS A 129 -11.39 -12.17 -16.10
N VAL A 130 -11.95 -12.57 -17.23
CA VAL A 130 -13.04 -13.55 -17.29
C VAL A 130 -12.52 -14.91 -16.83
N ILE A 131 -13.14 -15.45 -15.77
CA ILE A 131 -12.75 -16.72 -15.14
C ILE A 131 -13.61 -17.89 -15.64
N GLU A 132 -14.82 -17.60 -16.11
CA GLU A 132 -15.77 -18.60 -16.60
C GLU A 132 -16.60 -17.98 -17.73
N GLY A 133 -16.85 -18.74 -18.79
CA GLY A 133 -17.61 -18.28 -19.96
C GLY A 133 -16.78 -17.42 -20.92
N ALA A 134 -17.40 -16.42 -21.54
CA ALA A 134 -16.78 -15.55 -22.53
C ALA A 134 -17.23 -14.09 -22.39
N THR A 135 -16.45 -13.17 -22.99
CA THR A 135 -16.80 -11.75 -23.12
C THR A 135 -18.10 -11.61 -23.94
N PRO A 136 -19.01 -10.68 -23.58
CA PRO A 136 -20.24 -10.43 -24.33
C PRO A 136 -19.98 -10.18 -25.80
N ALA A 137 -20.66 -10.94 -26.66
CA ALA A 137 -20.62 -10.79 -28.13
C ALA A 137 -21.80 -10.00 -28.65
N THR A 138 -22.90 -9.95 -27.89
CA THR A 138 -24.14 -9.27 -28.30
C THR A 138 -24.58 -8.25 -27.25
N ASP A 139 -25.48 -7.35 -27.62
CA ASP A 139 -26.05 -6.33 -26.73
C ASP A 139 -26.95 -6.90 -25.60
N ARG A 140 -27.29 -8.18 -25.65
CA ARG A 140 -28.09 -8.87 -24.65
C ARG A 140 -27.29 -9.78 -23.75
N GLU A 141 -25.99 -9.78 -23.89
CA GLU A 141 -25.08 -10.53 -23.07
C GLU A 141 -24.36 -9.62 -22.05
N ILE A 142 -24.09 -10.17 -20.87
CA ILE A 142 -23.45 -9.46 -19.78
C ILE A 142 -22.34 -10.30 -19.12
N LEU A 143 -21.33 -9.64 -18.54
CA LEU A 143 -20.47 -10.25 -17.53
C LEU A 143 -21.00 -9.91 -16.15
N VAL A 144 -20.85 -10.85 -15.22
CA VAL A 144 -21.26 -10.68 -13.84
C VAL A 144 -20.05 -10.88 -12.94
N ASP A 145 -19.90 -10.02 -11.90
CA ASP A 145 -18.85 -10.18 -10.92
C ASP A 145 -19.04 -11.49 -10.13
N LYS A 146 -17.95 -12.17 -9.82
CA LYS A 146 -17.95 -13.45 -9.10
C LYS A 146 -18.67 -13.37 -7.76
N THR A 147 -18.48 -12.28 -7.02
CA THR A 147 -19.10 -12.09 -5.70
C THR A 147 -20.61 -11.90 -5.82
N TYR A 148 -21.01 -11.10 -6.81
CA TYR A 148 -22.43 -10.89 -7.12
C TYR A 148 -23.08 -12.17 -7.64
N ALA A 149 -22.42 -12.90 -8.55
CA ALA A 149 -22.87 -14.19 -9.06
C ALA A 149 -23.12 -15.21 -7.93
N GLY A 150 -22.15 -15.34 -7.02
CA GLY A 150 -22.29 -16.24 -5.88
C GLY A 150 -23.39 -15.86 -4.87
N LYS A 151 -23.64 -14.56 -4.67
CA LYS A 151 -24.72 -14.09 -3.79
C LYS A 151 -26.14 -14.32 -4.38
N ASN A 152 -26.24 -14.36 -5.71
CA ASN A 152 -27.52 -14.46 -6.41
C ASN A 152 -27.70 -15.79 -7.17
N ASP A 153 -26.84 -16.78 -6.89
CA ASP A 153 -26.85 -18.12 -7.51
C ASP A 153 -26.85 -18.07 -9.05
N LEU A 154 -26.06 -17.14 -9.64
CA LEU A 154 -25.96 -16.95 -11.07
C LEU A 154 -24.80 -17.77 -11.65
N SER A 155 -25.05 -18.37 -12.82
CA SER A 155 -24.06 -19.09 -13.61
C SER A 155 -24.09 -18.62 -15.06
N VAL A 156 -23.12 -19.03 -15.87
CA VAL A 156 -23.12 -18.77 -17.31
C VAL A 156 -24.38 -19.36 -17.93
N GLY A 157 -25.10 -18.57 -18.71
CA GLY A 157 -26.40 -18.91 -19.30
C GLY A 157 -27.59 -18.48 -18.45
N SER A 158 -27.43 -18.03 -17.21
CA SER A 158 -28.51 -17.47 -16.39
C SER A 158 -29.08 -16.19 -16.99
N ASN A 159 -30.37 -15.93 -16.78
CA ASN A 159 -30.99 -14.68 -17.18
C ASN A 159 -31.07 -13.71 -16.00
N VAL A 160 -30.73 -12.45 -16.25
CA VAL A 160 -30.76 -11.36 -15.26
C VAL A 160 -31.59 -10.21 -15.81
N ALA A 161 -32.57 -9.76 -15.04
CA ALA A 161 -33.33 -8.56 -15.36
C ALA A 161 -32.54 -7.30 -14.92
N ILE A 162 -32.38 -6.33 -15.80
CA ILE A 162 -31.73 -5.04 -15.53
C ILE A 162 -32.59 -3.95 -16.17
N ALA A 163 -33.09 -3.01 -15.38
CA ALA A 163 -33.96 -1.93 -15.83
C ALA A 163 -35.13 -2.42 -16.72
N GLY A 164 -35.76 -3.54 -16.36
CA GLY A 164 -36.89 -4.13 -17.08
C GLY A 164 -36.51 -4.90 -18.34
N SER A 165 -35.26 -4.99 -18.73
CA SER A 165 -34.75 -5.76 -19.87
C SER A 165 -34.08 -7.05 -19.42
N GLN A 166 -34.22 -8.13 -20.17
CA GLN A 166 -33.59 -9.42 -19.87
C GLN A 166 -32.25 -9.53 -20.60
N PHE A 167 -31.22 -9.95 -19.82
CA PHE A 167 -29.87 -10.20 -20.26
C PHE A 167 -29.43 -11.60 -19.90
N THR A 168 -28.59 -12.21 -20.73
CA THR A 168 -28.00 -13.53 -20.48
C THR A 168 -26.56 -13.36 -19.97
N VAL A 169 -26.19 -14.05 -18.92
CA VAL A 169 -24.83 -14.09 -18.40
C VAL A 169 -23.96 -14.86 -19.38
N SER A 170 -23.08 -14.18 -20.11
CA SER A 170 -22.11 -14.79 -21.02
C SER A 170 -20.85 -15.27 -20.30
N GLY A 171 -20.52 -14.66 -19.18
CA GLY A 171 -19.36 -15.05 -18.38
C GLY A 171 -19.35 -14.41 -17.00
N ILE A 172 -18.47 -14.98 -16.16
CA ILE A 172 -18.21 -14.50 -14.80
C ILE A 172 -16.82 -13.89 -14.79
N ILE A 173 -16.72 -12.67 -14.27
CA ILE A 173 -15.47 -11.95 -14.15
C ILE A 173 -14.95 -12.04 -12.70
N GLY A 174 -13.69 -12.41 -12.56
CA GLY A 174 -13.02 -12.43 -11.27
C GLY A 174 -12.27 -11.11 -11.08
N MET A 175 -13.00 -10.11 -10.59
CA MET A 175 -12.36 -8.90 -10.10
C MET A 175 -11.67 -9.27 -8.81
N ALA A 176 -10.35 -9.44 -8.84
CA ALA A 176 -9.55 -9.88 -7.69
C ALA A 176 -9.54 -8.85 -6.53
N GLY A 177 -10.60 -8.02 -6.45
CA GLY A 177 -10.71 -6.94 -5.48
C GLY A 177 -9.77 -5.75 -5.78
N ASN A 178 -9.07 -5.75 -6.91
CA ASN A 178 -8.03 -4.77 -7.23
C ASN A 178 -8.51 -3.65 -8.14
N GLU A 179 -9.80 -3.55 -8.45
CA GLU A 179 -10.28 -2.59 -9.43
C GLU A 179 -10.98 -1.40 -8.80
N ILE A 180 -10.54 -0.24 -9.25
CA ILE A 180 -10.99 1.05 -8.72
C ILE A 180 -12.43 1.35 -9.13
N VAL A 181 -12.84 0.95 -10.36
CA VAL A 181 -14.22 1.09 -10.82
C VAL A 181 -14.81 -0.30 -10.92
N ALA A 182 -15.40 -0.79 -9.81
CA ALA A 182 -16.02 -2.10 -9.74
C ALA A 182 -17.53 -2.01 -9.94
N ALA A 183 -18.10 -2.96 -10.67
CA ALA A 183 -19.55 -3.10 -10.86
C ALA A 183 -19.98 -4.54 -10.57
N ASP A 184 -21.26 -4.72 -10.33
CA ASP A 184 -21.86 -6.04 -10.16
C ASP A 184 -22.12 -6.70 -11.52
N VAL A 185 -22.39 -5.85 -12.54
CA VAL A 185 -22.68 -6.25 -13.91
C VAL A 185 -21.95 -5.36 -14.90
N TYR A 186 -21.40 -5.96 -15.94
CA TYR A 186 -20.72 -5.28 -17.05
C TYR A 186 -21.45 -5.60 -18.35
N LEU A 187 -21.75 -4.56 -19.13
CA LEU A 187 -22.47 -4.68 -20.39
C LEU A 187 -21.90 -3.74 -21.45
N ASN A 188 -22.39 -3.85 -22.70
CA ASN A 188 -21.94 -2.99 -23.78
C ASN A 188 -22.26 -1.51 -23.48
N LEU A 189 -21.29 -0.62 -23.69
CA LEU A 189 -21.41 0.83 -23.45
C LEU A 189 -22.67 1.42 -24.15
N ALA A 190 -22.94 1.04 -25.38
CA ALA A 190 -24.09 1.53 -26.12
C ALA A 190 -25.42 1.15 -25.43
N VAL A 191 -25.50 -0.02 -24.81
CA VAL A 191 -26.68 -0.47 -24.07
C VAL A 191 -26.85 0.36 -22.80
N ALA A 192 -25.76 0.58 -22.03
CA ALA A 192 -25.79 1.44 -20.84
C ALA A 192 -26.21 2.87 -21.17
N GLN A 193 -25.67 3.43 -22.26
CA GLN A 193 -25.99 4.77 -22.73
C GLN A 193 -27.50 4.87 -23.14
N ASN A 194 -28.02 3.85 -23.79
CA ASN A 194 -29.43 3.81 -24.13
C ASN A 194 -30.32 3.71 -22.88
N MET A 195 -29.94 2.90 -21.90
CA MET A 195 -30.64 2.81 -20.59
C MET A 195 -30.66 4.17 -19.87
N ALA A 196 -29.53 4.86 -19.82
CA ALA A 196 -29.42 6.19 -19.21
C ALA A 196 -30.28 7.23 -19.95
N TYR A 197 -30.18 7.27 -21.28
CA TYR A 197 -30.93 8.19 -22.13
C TYR A 197 -32.44 8.02 -22.02
N GLN A 198 -32.92 6.76 -21.92
CA GLN A 198 -34.35 6.45 -21.80
C GLN A 198 -34.90 6.61 -20.37
N SER A 199 -34.03 6.74 -19.36
CA SER A 199 -34.46 6.87 -17.97
C SER A 199 -35.10 8.21 -17.72
N LYS A 200 -36.41 8.24 -17.51
CA LYS A 200 -37.14 9.46 -17.14
C LYS A 200 -36.67 10.04 -15.81
N ASN A 201 -36.34 9.18 -14.86
CA ASN A 201 -35.87 9.60 -13.54
C ASN A 201 -34.52 10.28 -13.66
N LEU A 202 -33.61 9.72 -14.44
CA LEU A 202 -32.30 10.33 -14.66
C LEU A 202 -32.40 11.66 -15.42
N GLN A 203 -33.17 11.69 -16.50
CA GLN A 203 -33.40 12.92 -17.28
C GLN A 203 -34.08 14.05 -16.51
N ALA A 204 -34.81 13.74 -15.44
CA ALA A 204 -35.39 14.74 -14.55
C ALA A 204 -34.37 15.38 -13.59
N VAL A 205 -33.30 14.67 -13.28
CA VAL A 205 -32.22 15.12 -12.36
C VAL A 205 -31.10 15.81 -13.15
N GLU A 206 -30.69 15.19 -14.24
CA GLU A 206 -29.57 15.65 -15.06
C GLU A 206 -29.79 15.29 -16.53
N ARG A 207 -29.54 16.24 -17.43
CA ARG A 207 -29.66 15.97 -18.86
C ARG A 207 -28.53 15.07 -19.32
N VAL A 208 -28.90 13.89 -19.81
CA VAL A 208 -27.96 12.90 -20.38
C VAL A 208 -28.23 12.76 -21.87
N ASP A 209 -27.24 13.01 -22.71
CA ASP A 209 -27.31 12.81 -24.14
C ASP A 209 -26.95 11.35 -24.51
N LYS A 210 -27.34 10.92 -25.70
CA LYS A 210 -27.25 9.52 -26.09
C LYS A 210 -25.85 8.89 -26.06
N ASN A 211 -24.81 9.71 -26.22
CA ASN A 211 -23.43 9.24 -26.29
C ASN A 211 -22.60 9.68 -25.05
N ASP A 212 -23.25 10.15 -24.00
CA ASP A 212 -22.56 10.59 -22.79
C ASP A 212 -21.97 9.41 -22.03
N VAL A 213 -20.90 9.71 -21.32
CA VAL A 213 -20.19 8.81 -20.39
C VAL A 213 -20.00 9.54 -19.07
N ASN A 214 -19.55 8.88 -18.03
CA ASN A 214 -19.23 9.55 -16.75
C ASN A 214 -17.89 9.12 -16.14
N VAL A 215 -17.19 8.20 -16.81
CA VAL A 215 -15.84 7.79 -16.44
C VAL A 215 -15.01 7.71 -17.73
N ILE A 216 -13.84 8.35 -17.71
CA ILE A 216 -12.87 8.26 -18.81
C ILE A 216 -11.56 7.77 -18.23
N PHE A 217 -11.00 6.74 -18.83
CA PHE A 217 -9.68 6.21 -18.53
C PHE A 217 -8.71 6.68 -19.59
N VAL A 218 -7.65 7.36 -19.21
CA VAL A 218 -6.62 7.87 -20.12
C VAL A 218 -5.29 7.23 -19.75
N ASN A 219 -4.70 6.50 -20.66
CA ASN A 219 -3.37 5.94 -20.49
C ASN A 219 -2.33 6.97 -20.96
N ALA A 220 -1.44 7.37 -20.06
CA ALA A 220 -0.35 8.28 -20.39
C ALA A 220 0.91 7.56 -20.93
N GLY A 221 0.89 6.23 -20.99
CA GLY A 221 2.04 5.44 -21.45
C GLY A 221 3.28 5.65 -20.59
N GLN A 222 4.39 5.98 -21.25
CA GLN A 222 5.68 6.31 -20.58
C GLN A 222 5.87 7.81 -20.32
N GLN A 223 4.86 8.63 -20.60
CA GLN A 223 4.95 10.07 -20.38
C GLN A 223 4.73 10.43 -18.90
N ASP A 224 5.18 11.63 -18.54
CA ASP A 224 4.96 12.14 -17.18
C ASP A 224 3.46 12.35 -16.93
N LEU A 225 2.90 11.49 -16.07
CA LEU A 225 1.51 11.53 -15.63
C LEU A 225 1.09 12.91 -15.15
N THR A 226 1.98 13.62 -14.45
CA THR A 226 1.72 14.95 -13.91
C THR A 226 1.48 15.94 -15.04
N LEU A 227 2.29 15.89 -16.09
CA LEU A 227 2.18 16.78 -17.25
C LEU A 227 0.89 16.49 -18.04
N VAL A 228 0.57 15.23 -18.28
CA VAL A 228 -0.67 14.84 -18.99
C VAL A 228 -1.89 15.23 -18.16
N THR A 229 -1.87 14.99 -16.86
CA THR A 229 -2.95 15.39 -15.94
C THR A 229 -3.17 16.91 -15.96
N GLN A 230 -2.11 17.70 -15.96
CA GLN A 230 -2.20 19.15 -16.02
C GLN A 230 -2.81 19.64 -17.34
N LYS A 231 -2.42 19.04 -18.48
CA LYS A 231 -3.01 19.33 -19.80
C LYS A 231 -4.51 18.98 -19.84
N ILE A 232 -4.90 17.81 -19.29
CA ILE A 232 -6.31 17.40 -19.19
C ILE A 232 -7.08 18.43 -18.34
N LYS A 233 -6.57 18.78 -17.17
CA LYS A 233 -7.19 19.76 -16.29
C LYS A 233 -7.38 21.11 -16.96
N GLN A 234 -6.38 21.59 -17.69
CA GLN A 234 -6.45 22.85 -18.44
C GLN A 234 -7.46 22.77 -19.58
N SER A 235 -7.53 21.68 -20.33
CA SER A 235 -8.49 21.48 -21.43
C SER A 235 -9.94 21.41 -20.96
N LEU A 236 -10.17 20.97 -19.73
CA LEU A 236 -11.50 20.81 -19.15
C LEU A 236 -11.92 22.00 -18.28
N SER A 237 -11.00 22.88 -17.87
CA SER A 237 -11.27 24.00 -16.95
C SER A 237 -12.32 24.97 -17.49
N ASP A 238 -12.38 25.18 -18.79
CA ASP A 238 -13.34 26.08 -19.45
C ASP A 238 -14.77 25.50 -19.50
N GLN A 239 -14.90 24.21 -19.15
CA GLN A 239 -16.17 23.48 -19.16
C GLN A 239 -16.73 23.26 -17.74
N ASP A 240 -16.02 23.73 -16.71
CA ASP A 240 -16.48 23.66 -15.33
C ASP A 240 -17.68 24.58 -15.11
N THR A 241 -18.76 24.01 -14.57
CA THR A 241 -19.96 24.76 -14.18
C THR A 241 -20.04 24.78 -12.65
N ASN A 242 -19.80 25.94 -12.05
CA ASN A 242 -19.85 26.13 -10.59
C ASN A 242 -21.29 26.39 -10.10
N ALA A 243 -22.14 25.37 -10.08
CA ALA A 243 -23.57 25.50 -9.79
C ALA A 243 -23.98 25.01 -8.38
N GLY A 244 -23.05 24.81 -7.45
CA GLY A 244 -23.36 24.34 -6.10
C GLY A 244 -22.32 23.42 -5.52
N GLN A 245 -22.65 22.79 -4.39
CA GLN A 245 -21.80 21.80 -3.74
C GLN A 245 -22.55 20.49 -3.55
N THR A 246 -21.87 19.37 -3.74
CA THR A 246 -22.37 18.04 -3.39
C THR A 246 -22.45 17.89 -1.85
N PRO A 247 -23.21 16.92 -1.33
CA PRO A 247 -23.21 16.60 0.11
C PRO A 247 -21.83 16.29 0.69
N LEU A 248 -20.86 15.93 -0.16
CA LEU A 248 -19.46 15.69 0.21
C LEU A 248 -18.60 16.96 0.16
N GLY A 249 -19.19 18.14 -0.11
CA GLY A 249 -18.47 19.40 -0.21
C GLY A 249 -17.72 19.61 -1.53
N GLN A 250 -17.91 18.76 -2.53
CA GLN A 250 -17.32 18.92 -3.87
C GLN A 250 -18.17 19.89 -4.69
N THR A 251 -17.54 20.69 -5.54
CA THR A 251 -18.27 21.61 -6.42
C THR A 251 -18.92 20.86 -7.58
N ILE A 252 -20.22 21.04 -7.77
CA ILE A 252 -20.98 20.43 -8.87
C ILE A 252 -20.46 20.96 -10.20
N GLY A 253 -20.35 20.07 -11.21
CA GLY A 253 -19.90 20.39 -12.55
C GLY A 253 -18.40 20.43 -12.73
N THR A 254 -17.60 20.36 -11.65
CA THR A 254 -16.13 20.28 -11.73
C THR A 254 -15.65 18.89 -12.10
N TYR A 255 -14.52 18.83 -12.81
CA TYR A 255 -13.88 17.56 -13.16
C TYR A 255 -12.93 17.12 -12.05
N ASN A 256 -13.10 15.89 -11.61
CA ASN A 256 -12.15 15.19 -10.75
C ASN A 256 -11.22 14.35 -11.61
N ILE A 257 -9.94 14.53 -11.41
CA ILE A 257 -8.91 13.80 -12.13
C ILE A 257 -8.09 13.01 -11.11
N TYR A 258 -8.19 11.70 -11.20
CA TYR A 258 -7.54 10.76 -10.31
C TYR A 258 -6.33 10.14 -10.99
N THR A 259 -5.20 10.17 -10.33
CA THR A 259 -3.96 9.49 -10.73
C THR A 259 -3.48 8.62 -9.58
N PRO A 260 -2.60 7.65 -9.80
CA PRO A 260 -1.98 6.92 -8.71
C PRO A 260 -1.39 7.83 -7.62
N ASP A 261 -0.80 8.96 -8.01
CA ASP A 261 -0.20 9.93 -7.08
C ASP A 261 -1.25 10.69 -6.25
N THR A 262 -2.45 10.96 -6.79
CA THR A 262 -3.54 11.60 -6.01
C THR A 262 -4.02 10.71 -4.88
N PHE A 263 -4.09 9.40 -5.12
CA PHE A 263 -4.41 8.43 -4.08
C PHE A 263 -3.30 8.28 -3.06
N GLU A 264 -2.05 8.23 -3.52
CA GLU A 264 -0.89 8.22 -2.62
C GLU A 264 -0.88 9.46 -1.72
N ASN A 265 -1.28 10.62 -2.23
CA ASN A 265 -1.37 11.85 -1.44
C ASN A 265 -2.53 11.84 -0.43
N GLN A 266 -3.68 11.27 -0.74
CA GLN A 266 -4.79 11.13 0.23
C GLN A 266 -4.41 10.17 1.38
N ILE A 267 -3.74 9.06 1.06
CA ILE A 267 -3.24 8.10 2.03
C ILE A 267 -1.91 8.60 2.66
N SER A 268 -1.18 9.49 2.00
CA SER A 268 0.17 9.93 2.39
C SER A 268 0.23 10.57 3.77
N THR A 269 -0.84 11.20 4.23
CA THR A 269 -0.88 11.78 5.59
C THR A 269 -0.80 10.67 6.63
N ILE A 270 -1.57 9.58 6.44
CA ILE A 270 -1.55 8.39 7.32
C ILE A 270 -0.22 7.66 7.17
N LEU A 271 0.29 7.50 5.94
CA LEU A 271 1.57 6.85 5.68
C LEU A 271 2.75 7.66 6.22
N LYS A 272 2.74 8.99 6.11
CA LYS A 272 3.76 9.87 6.72
C LYS A 272 3.75 9.78 8.23
N LEU A 273 2.57 9.74 8.84
CA LEU A 273 2.42 9.58 10.29
C LEU A 273 2.95 8.21 10.74
N SER A 274 2.63 7.15 9.99
CA SER A 274 3.16 5.80 10.24
C SER A 274 4.69 5.76 10.10
N ASP A 275 5.27 6.42 9.10
CA ASP A 275 6.72 6.52 8.92
C ASP A 275 7.40 7.25 10.07
N GLN A 276 6.83 8.39 10.49
CA GLN A 276 7.35 9.16 11.61
C GLN A 276 7.30 8.35 12.91
N LEU A 277 6.19 7.66 13.18
CA LEU A 277 6.06 6.78 14.33
C LEU A 277 7.05 5.61 14.27
N THR A 278 7.20 4.95 13.13
CA THR A 278 8.16 3.87 12.92
C THR A 278 9.59 4.36 13.18
N TRP A 279 9.93 5.55 12.69
CA TRP A 279 11.26 6.15 12.90
C TRP A 279 11.49 6.48 14.38
N VAL A 280 10.52 7.09 15.08
CA VAL A 280 10.61 7.42 16.50
C VAL A 280 10.74 6.16 17.36
N ILE A 281 9.91 5.14 17.10
CA ILE A 281 9.97 3.86 17.81
C ILE A 281 11.32 3.19 17.58
N SER A 282 11.79 3.14 16.34
CA SER A 282 13.10 2.57 16.00
C SER A 282 14.25 3.30 16.71
N LEU A 283 14.18 4.64 16.79
CA LEU A 283 15.16 5.46 17.49
C LEU A 283 15.18 5.17 19.00
N VAL A 284 14.00 5.11 19.63
CA VAL A 284 13.88 4.81 21.06
C VAL A 284 14.43 3.42 21.39
N LEU A 285 14.08 2.42 20.58
CA LEU A 285 14.58 1.06 20.70
C LEU A 285 16.10 1.00 20.51
N PHE A 286 16.62 1.74 19.54
CA PHE A 286 18.06 1.81 19.27
C PHE A 286 18.81 2.44 20.46
N ILE A 287 18.31 3.54 21.01
CA ILE A 287 18.89 4.17 22.21
C ILE A 287 18.85 3.22 23.41
N GLY A 288 17.71 2.56 23.66
CA GLY A 288 17.57 1.57 24.72
C GLY A 288 18.59 0.43 24.59
N ALA A 289 18.77 -0.07 23.36
CA ALA A 289 19.77 -1.08 23.06
C ALA A 289 21.20 -0.59 23.30
N CYS A 290 21.51 0.63 22.88
CA CYS A 290 22.82 1.24 23.14
C CYS A 290 23.14 1.25 24.63
N LEU A 291 22.19 1.65 25.47
CA LEU A 291 22.35 1.69 26.92
C LEU A 291 22.57 0.29 27.51
N ILE A 292 21.81 -0.71 27.06
CA ILE A 292 21.95 -2.09 27.54
C ILE A 292 23.31 -2.67 27.12
N ILE A 293 23.68 -2.50 25.84
CA ILE A 293 24.98 -2.97 25.31
C ILE A 293 26.12 -2.28 26.06
N ALA A 294 26.05 -0.95 26.24
CA ALA A 294 27.07 -0.18 26.98
C ALA A 294 27.23 -0.67 28.39
N ARG A 295 26.11 -0.83 29.12
CA ARG A 295 26.12 -1.35 30.48
C ARG A 295 26.74 -2.75 30.60
N ASN A 296 26.33 -3.66 29.71
CA ASN A 296 26.82 -5.03 29.73
C ASN A 296 28.29 -5.12 29.32
N THR A 297 28.72 -4.37 28.31
CA THR A 297 30.15 -4.31 27.92
C THR A 297 31.00 -3.74 29.02
N LEU A 298 30.55 -2.65 29.64
CA LEU A 298 31.26 -2.04 30.78
C LEU A 298 31.43 -3.04 31.94
N ARG A 299 30.35 -3.74 32.32
CA ARG A 299 30.35 -4.76 33.35
C ARG A 299 31.34 -5.89 33.03
N MET A 300 31.32 -6.43 31.82
CA MET A 300 32.25 -7.48 31.39
C MET A 300 33.71 -7.04 31.46
N VAL A 301 33.97 -5.80 31.05
CA VAL A 301 35.33 -5.24 31.06
C VAL A 301 35.80 -5.02 32.51
N LEU A 302 34.93 -4.56 33.42
CA LEU A 302 35.24 -4.38 34.85
C LEU A 302 35.46 -5.73 35.57
N GLU A 303 34.70 -6.77 35.27
CA GLU A 303 34.89 -8.12 35.82
C GLU A 303 36.26 -8.71 35.43
N ARG A 304 36.83 -8.32 34.29
CA ARG A 304 38.11 -8.78 33.76
C ARG A 304 39.30 -7.86 34.11
N ARG A 305 39.11 -6.85 34.95
CA ARG A 305 40.17 -5.86 35.25
C ARG A 305 41.46 -6.49 35.78
N LYS A 306 41.38 -7.58 36.62
CA LYS A 306 42.54 -8.31 37.11
C LYS A 306 43.33 -8.98 35.97
N GLU A 307 42.66 -9.61 34.99
CA GLU A 307 43.28 -10.22 33.80
C GLU A 307 44.03 -9.16 32.99
N PHE A 308 43.41 -8.00 32.76
CA PHE A 308 44.07 -6.88 32.07
C PHE A 308 45.24 -6.31 32.81
N GLY A 309 45.20 -6.34 34.16
CA GLY A 309 46.33 -5.98 35.00
C GLY A 309 47.54 -6.92 34.80
N VAL A 310 47.29 -8.25 34.78
CA VAL A 310 48.29 -9.25 34.49
C VAL A 310 48.85 -9.10 33.07
N LEU A 311 48.01 -8.88 32.06
CA LEU A 311 48.46 -8.64 30.70
C LEU A 311 49.36 -7.41 30.58
N LYS A 312 49.06 -6.31 31.30
CA LYS A 312 49.91 -5.12 31.35
C LYS A 312 51.23 -5.40 32.01
N SER A 313 51.30 -6.24 33.08
CA SER A 313 52.55 -6.60 33.75
C SER A 313 53.45 -7.48 32.89
N VAL A 314 52.90 -8.25 31.92
CA VAL A 314 53.64 -9.06 30.93
C VAL A 314 54.05 -8.22 29.71
N GLY A 315 53.72 -6.91 29.66
CA GLY A 315 54.17 -6.00 28.60
C GLY A 315 53.14 -5.63 27.54
N TYR A 316 51.87 -6.02 27.68
CA TYR A 316 50.81 -5.58 26.78
C TYR A 316 50.51 -4.09 26.97
N THR A 317 50.46 -3.36 25.88
CA THR A 317 50.09 -1.94 25.89
C THR A 317 48.57 -1.74 26.03
N GLY A 318 48.15 -0.56 26.48
CA GLY A 318 46.72 -0.23 26.52
C GLY A 318 46.03 -0.34 25.16
N ARG A 319 46.76 -0.08 24.04
CA ARG A 319 46.27 -0.24 22.67
C ARG A 319 46.06 -1.70 22.31
N ASP A 320 46.84 -2.63 22.81
CA ASP A 320 46.68 -4.06 22.56
C ASP A 320 45.45 -4.61 23.26
N ILE A 321 45.18 -4.12 24.47
CA ILE A 321 43.94 -4.46 25.20
C ILE A 321 42.69 -3.88 24.48
N GLN A 322 42.79 -2.64 23.95
CA GLN A 322 41.71 -2.06 23.16
C GLN A 322 41.42 -2.88 21.90
N LYS A 323 42.45 -3.29 21.15
CA LYS A 323 42.30 -4.15 20.00
C LYS A 323 41.65 -5.48 20.34
N LEU A 324 42.03 -6.10 21.46
CA LEU A 324 41.47 -7.37 21.93
C LEU A 324 39.97 -7.24 22.21
N ILE A 325 39.56 -6.24 22.99
CA ILE A 325 38.16 -5.99 23.32
C ILE A 325 37.38 -5.59 22.08
N GLY A 326 37.98 -4.79 21.18
CA GLY A 326 37.38 -4.44 19.88
C GLY A 326 37.05 -5.67 19.03
N ILE A 327 37.99 -6.62 18.90
CA ILE A 327 37.80 -7.89 18.19
C ILE A 327 36.68 -8.71 18.85
N GLU A 328 36.69 -8.85 20.18
CA GLU A 328 35.64 -9.57 20.91
C GLU A 328 34.26 -8.93 20.65
N THR A 329 34.17 -7.60 20.65
CA THR A 329 32.92 -6.87 20.39
C THR A 329 32.44 -7.06 18.94
N ILE A 330 33.34 -6.99 17.95
CA ILE A 330 33.00 -7.24 16.55
C ILE A 330 32.44 -8.66 16.37
N LEU A 331 33.05 -9.65 17.00
CA LEU A 331 32.55 -11.03 16.92
C LEU A 331 31.17 -11.19 17.56
N GLN A 332 30.89 -10.50 18.70
CA GLN A 332 29.56 -10.49 19.31
C GLN A 332 28.54 -9.79 18.41
N VAL A 333 28.90 -8.66 17.80
CA VAL A 333 28.03 -7.92 16.85
C VAL A 333 27.70 -8.79 15.65
N LEU A 334 28.68 -9.46 15.06
CA LEU A 334 28.47 -10.38 13.94
C LEU A 334 27.54 -11.55 14.33
N ALA A 335 27.81 -12.19 15.47
CA ALA A 335 26.96 -13.28 15.94
C ALA A 335 25.53 -12.81 16.24
N GLY A 336 25.39 -11.67 16.90
CA GLY A 336 24.09 -11.04 17.20
C GLY A 336 23.35 -10.61 15.95
N PHE A 337 24.05 -10.05 14.97
CA PHE A 337 23.47 -9.64 13.70
C PHE A 337 22.93 -10.86 12.91
N VAL A 338 23.71 -11.94 12.82
CA VAL A 338 23.25 -13.20 12.19
C VAL A 338 22.03 -13.76 12.90
N GLY A 339 22.05 -13.80 14.25
CA GLY A 339 20.88 -14.18 15.03
C GLY A 339 19.68 -13.28 14.79
N GLY A 340 19.90 -11.97 14.68
CA GLY A 340 18.88 -10.98 14.34
C GLY A 340 18.27 -11.20 12.96
N LEU A 341 19.07 -11.51 11.95
CA LEU A 341 18.59 -11.86 10.60
C LEU A 341 17.71 -13.12 10.61
N LEU A 342 18.10 -14.15 11.36
CA LEU A 342 17.29 -15.36 11.50
C LEU A 342 15.93 -15.07 12.15
N LEU A 343 15.92 -14.27 13.22
CA LEU A 343 14.69 -13.85 13.90
C LEU A 343 13.82 -12.98 12.96
N THR A 344 14.44 -12.07 12.20
CA THR A 344 13.73 -11.28 11.16
C THR A 344 13.09 -12.20 10.13
N GLY A 345 13.81 -13.21 9.62
CA GLY A 345 13.28 -14.17 8.67
C GLY A 345 12.02 -14.89 9.19
N ILE A 346 12.05 -15.32 10.45
CA ILE A 346 10.89 -15.93 11.11
C ILE A 346 9.73 -14.93 11.23
N ALA A 347 10.01 -13.71 11.67
CA ALA A 347 8.99 -12.66 11.81
C ALA A 347 8.36 -12.31 10.46
N VAL A 348 9.14 -12.12 9.41
CA VAL A 348 8.69 -11.86 8.04
C VAL A 348 7.83 -13.02 7.52
N PHE A 349 8.23 -14.27 7.75
CA PHE A 349 7.45 -15.44 7.35
C PHE A 349 6.07 -15.48 8.03
N ILE A 350 5.99 -15.12 9.31
CA ILE A 350 4.71 -15.04 10.03
C ILE A 350 3.87 -13.88 9.47
N LEU A 351 4.46 -12.69 9.34
CA LEU A 351 3.77 -11.49 8.87
C LEU A 351 3.31 -11.58 7.41
N SER A 352 4.01 -12.31 6.54
CA SER A 352 3.59 -12.50 5.15
C SER A 352 2.28 -13.29 4.99
N LYS A 353 1.83 -13.97 6.04
CA LYS A 353 0.53 -14.67 6.09
C LYS A 353 -0.60 -13.79 6.62
N THR A 354 -0.29 -12.60 7.10
CA THR A 354 -1.31 -11.65 7.57
C THR A 354 -1.88 -10.88 6.40
N THR A 355 -3.17 -10.60 6.46
CA THR A 355 -3.88 -9.78 5.48
C THR A 355 -4.05 -8.36 5.99
N VAL A 356 -3.94 -7.40 5.09
CA VAL A 356 -4.20 -5.98 5.35
C VAL A 356 -5.41 -5.56 4.56
N SER A 357 -6.32 -4.86 5.22
CA SER A 357 -7.51 -4.30 4.61
C SER A 357 -7.23 -2.88 4.15
N ILE A 358 -7.44 -2.60 2.87
CA ILE A 358 -7.25 -1.29 2.26
C ILE A 358 -8.60 -0.79 1.79
N ALA A 359 -9.03 0.37 2.28
CA ALA A 359 -10.24 1.01 1.81
C ALA A 359 -9.98 1.75 0.49
N ILE A 360 -10.79 1.48 -0.53
CA ILE A 360 -10.79 2.25 -1.76
C ILE A 360 -11.62 3.52 -1.52
N PRO A 361 -11.19 4.69 -2.05
CA PRO A 361 -12.00 5.91 -2.03
C PRO A 361 -13.38 5.62 -2.62
N TRP A 362 -14.42 5.94 -1.88
CA TRP A 362 -15.78 5.57 -2.26
C TRP A 362 -16.25 6.24 -3.55
N GLU A 363 -15.68 7.38 -3.93
CA GLU A 363 -15.95 8.10 -5.17
C GLU A 363 -15.68 7.24 -6.42
N LEU A 364 -14.76 6.27 -6.31
CA LEU A 364 -14.39 5.37 -7.41
C LEU A 364 -15.16 4.06 -7.39
N SER A 365 -15.75 3.69 -6.26
CA SER A 365 -16.52 2.47 -6.10
C SER A 365 -17.77 2.75 -5.27
N ALA A 366 -18.48 3.83 -5.60
CA ALA A 366 -19.62 4.30 -4.84
C ALA A 366 -20.72 3.24 -4.71
N TYR A 367 -21.10 2.97 -3.47
CA TYR A 367 -22.24 2.14 -3.12
C TYR A 367 -23.24 2.96 -2.30
N PRO A 368 -24.56 2.87 -2.53
CA PRO A 368 -25.54 3.68 -1.80
C PRO A 368 -25.52 3.35 -0.31
N HIS A 369 -25.12 4.29 0.53
CA HIS A 369 -25.02 4.07 1.99
C HIS A 369 -26.35 3.70 2.63
N PHE A 370 -27.45 4.23 2.11
CA PHE A 370 -28.80 3.99 2.62
C PHE A 370 -29.33 2.56 2.35
N LEU A 371 -28.64 1.79 1.51
CA LEU A 371 -28.95 0.36 1.28
C LEU A 371 -28.19 -0.57 2.23
N LEU A 372 -27.26 -0.03 3.00
CA LEU A 372 -26.41 -0.81 3.88
C LEU A 372 -26.96 -0.79 5.30
N ALA A 373 -26.95 -1.94 5.97
CA ALA A 373 -27.32 -2.03 7.37
C ALA A 373 -26.35 -1.22 8.26
N ASN A 374 -25.07 -1.14 7.85
CA ASN A 374 -24.06 -0.34 8.49
C ASN A 374 -23.36 0.55 7.45
N PRO A 375 -23.26 1.88 7.69
CA PRO A 375 -22.56 2.79 6.78
C PRO A 375 -21.08 2.43 6.53
N GLU A 376 -20.44 1.75 7.48
CA GLU A 376 -19.06 1.28 7.37
C GLU A 376 -18.88 0.22 6.27
N ASP A 377 -19.94 -0.54 5.94
CA ASP A 377 -19.92 -1.52 4.86
C ASP A 377 -19.91 -0.87 3.45
N ALA A 378 -20.12 0.45 3.37
CA ALA A 378 -20.03 1.19 2.11
C ALA A 378 -18.59 1.27 1.56
N ASN A 379 -17.61 1.15 2.44
CA ASN A 379 -16.22 1.13 2.01
C ASN A 379 -15.90 -0.23 1.38
N VAL A 380 -15.56 -0.21 0.10
CA VAL A 380 -15.02 -1.42 -0.54
C VAL A 380 -13.65 -1.65 0.07
N VAL A 381 -13.59 -2.61 0.99
CA VAL A 381 -12.36 -2.99 1.65
C VAL A 381 -11.76 -4.18 0.91
N GLN A 382 -10.60 -3.95 0.34
CA GLN A 382 -9.82 -5.01 -0.29
C GLN A 382 -8.84 -5.60 0.72
N THR A 383 -8.86 -6.94 0.84
CA THR A 383 -7.92 -7.65 1.69
C THR A 383 -6.79 -8.23 0.85
N HIS A 384 -5.57 -7.76 1.09
CA HIS A 384 -4.37 -8.27 0.44
C HIS A 384 -3.44 -8.89 1.45
N PHE A 385 -2.71 -9.93 1.04
CA PHE A 385 -1.56 -10.38 1.82
C PHE A 385 -0.51 -9.29 1.85
N LEU A 386 0.14 -9.13 2.99
CA LEU A 386 1.15 -8.09 3.17
C LEU A 386 2.34 -8.35 2.23
N PRO A 387 2.61 -7.47 1.24
CA PRO A 387 3.68 -7.67 0.27
C PRO A 387 5.04 -7.31 0.89
N ILE A 388 5.60 -8.19 1.72
CA ILE A 388 6.90 -7.94 2.34
C ILE A 388 8.00 -8.21 1.32
N GLY A 389 8.47 -7.16 0.65
CA GLY A 389 9.62 -7.21 -0.25
C GLY A 389 10.95 -7.29 0.51
N PHE A 390 11.94 -7.94 -0.10
CA PHE A 390 13.28 -7.97 0.45
C PHE A 390 14.00 -6.66 0.09
N ASN A 391 14.38 -5.86 1.10
CA ASN A 391 15.14 -4.63 0.91
C ASN A 391 16.44 -4.68 1.72
N PHE A 392 17.56 -4.44 1.05
CA PHE A 392 18.88 -4.48 1.68
C PHE A 392 19.19 -3.24 2.51
N LEU A 393 18.55 -2.08 2.24
CA LEU A 393 18.87 -0.83 2.90
C LEU A 393 18.66 -0.86 4.43
N PRO A 394 17.52 -1.32 4.97
CA PRO A 394 17.32 -1.47 6.41
C PRO A 394 18.32 -2.42 7.06
N ILE A 395 18.71 -3.48 6.34
CA ILE A 395 19.68 -4.47 6.82
C ILE A 395 21.07 -3.83 6.98
N ILE A 396 21.51 -3.07 5.97
CA ILE A 396 22.82 -2.37 6.01
C ILE A 396 22.81 -1.31 7.11
N VAL A 397 21.74 -0.52 7.23
CA VAL A 397 21.62 0.54 8.26
C VAL A 397 21.64 -0.07 9.66
N ALA A 398 20.90 -1.15 9.90
CA ALA A 398 20.89 -1.85 11.18
C ALA A 398 22.27 -2.43 11.52
N PHE A 399 22.96 -3.04 10.55
CA PHE A 399 24.31 -3.57 10.72
C PHE A 399 25.31 -2.48 11.11
N LEU A 400 25.38 -1.39 10.34
CA LEU A 400 26.27 -0.28 10.62
C LEU A 400 25.96 0.38 11.97
N GLY A 401 24.68 0.56 12.30
CA GLY A 401 24.24 1.12 13.56
C GLY A 401 24.74 0.30 14.76
N VAL A 402 24.49 -1.02 14.78
CA VAL A 402 24.91 -1.90 15.85
C VAL A 402 26.44 -2.00 15.94
N LEU A 403 27.14 -2.04 14.78
CA LEU A 403 28.60 -2.06 14.74
C LEU A 403 29.21 -0.79 15.36
N ILE A 404 28.71 0.39 15.00
CA ILE A 404 29.16 1.67 15.54
C ILE A 404 28.97 1.70 17.05
N VAL A 405 27.76 1.33 17.52
CA VAL A 405 27.47 1.29 18.95
C VAL A 405 28.39 0.33 19.69
N GLY A 406 28.56 -0.87 19.15
CA GLY A 406 29.48 -1.86 19.74
C GLY A 406 30.91 -1.32 19.86
N LEU A 407 31.45 -0.73 18.79
CA LEU A 407 32.80 -0.17 18.78
C LEU A 407 32.94 1.02 19.73
N VAL A 408 32.00 1.95 19.75
CA VAL A 408 32.02 3.12 20.64
C VAL A 408 31.98 2.68 22.10
N THR A 409 31.11 1.73 22.44
CA THR A 409 31.00 1.23 23.81
C THR A 409 32.26 0.47 24.24
N ALA A 410 32.87 -0.31 23.32
CA ALA A 410 34.14 -0.98 23.58
C ALA A 410 35.30 0.04 23.86
N LEU A 411 35.38 1.09 23.06
CA LEU A 411 36.38 2.16 23.22
C LEU A 411 36.20 2.92 24.54
N LEU A 412 34.95 3.29 24.87
CA LEU A 412 34.66 3.99 26.15
C LEU A 412 34.98 3.13 27.35
N SER A 413 34.65 1.84 27.30
CA SER A 413 34.91 0.91 28.39
C SER A 413 36.42 0.69 28.62
N THR A 414 37.18 0.61 27.55
CA THR A 414 38.66 0.45 27.64
C THR A 414 39.37 1.71 28.06
N TRP A 415 38.85 2.90 27.74
CA TRP A 415 39.40 4.16 28.18
C TRP A 415 39.41 4.28 29.72
N GLN A 416 38.38 3.79 30.38
CA GLN A 416 38.30 3.76 31.83
C GLN A 416 39.40 2.84 32.45
N ILE A 417 39.66 1.66 31.83
CA ILE A 417 40.70 0.73 32.30
C ILE A 417 42.12 1.28 32.07
N ASN A 418 42.33 2.01 30.99
CA ASN A 418 43.64 2.58 30.71
C ASN A 418 44.07 3.62 31.77
N LYS A 419 43.12 4.27 32.42
CA LYS A 419 43.41 5.22 33.53
C LYS A 419 43.80 4.54 34.83
N LEU A 420 43.50 3.25 35.01
CA LEU A 420 43.86 2.53 36.23
C LEU A 420 45.33 2.10 36.19
N LYS A 421 46.10 2.45 37.25
CA LYS A 421 47.49 2.04 37.38
C LYS A 421 47.55 0.54 37.73
N PRO A 422 48.52 -0.24 37.19
CA PRO A 422 48.62 -1.68 37.46
C PRO A 422 48.71 -2.03 38.96
N MET A 423 49.37 -1.18 39.75
CA MET A 423 49.51 -1.36 41.19
C MET A 423 48.21 -1.18 41.96
N GLU A 424 47.26 -0.36 41.49
CA GLU A 424 45.94 -0.18 42.13
C GLU A 424 45.01 -1.36 41.82
N ILE A 425 45.20 -2.03 40.68
CA ILE A 425 44.37 -3.18 40.25
C ILE A 425 44.71 -4.43 41.08
N LEU A 426 46.00 -4.60 41.46
CA LEU A 426 46.49 -5.76 42.20
C LEU A 426 46.33 -5.62 43.72
N LYS A 427 46.11 -4.41 44.23
CA LYS A 427 46.06 -4.08 45.68
C LYS A 427 44.65 -4.18 46.29
N TYR A 428 43.60 -4.40 45.47
CA TYR A 428 42.22 -4.61 45.93
C TYR A 428 41.96 -6.10 46.14
N GLU A 429 42.29 -6.62 47.29
CA GLU A 429 41.65 -7.74 47.94
C GLU A 429 40.47 -7.28 48.77
#